data_e592cfcf57e5a3da10c0083c1b85cf46
#
_entry.id   e592cfcf57e5a3da10c0083c1b85cf46
#
_cell.length_a   1.000
_cell.length_b   1.000
_cell.length_c   1.000
_cell.angle_alpha   90.00
_cell.angle_beta   90.00
_cell.angle_gamma   90.00
#
_symmetry.space_group_name_H-M   'P 1'
#
loop_
_entity.id
_entity.type
_entity.pdbx_description
1 polymer ?
#
loop_
_entity_poly.entity_id
_entity_poly.type
_entity_poly.pdbx_seq_one_letter_code
_entity_poly.pdbx_strand_id
1 'polypeptide(L)'
;MTLKQFILPIMLMLCHTLLAQQDTIMQLKEVVISDTQLRNFSATQSVQRLNDSVINTNASSLTSLLNYNTVIYFKENGLGMVSSPSFRGTTAQQTAVIWNGININSQLLGQTDFNTLNTRDFDAVSVRAGGGSVIYGSSAIGGSIHLNSELDYADAFTNELRINYGSFSTQGLHYKTAISTDKFSASVSVTRNSSDNDYDYIGQEGKNINGQYYNNSINAVAGYKFSSKNRLVLYSYLFDGERHFSLIFPSEIRTKYRDSNMRNMLEWVGDYGKFTSKLKAAFLQEEYRYFANIAYQEFTFGRVQSIIGKYDLLFKPNEKFKINTVLDFTQNKGNGSDIINKTRHIGAASLLISHELGSRFMYEAGLRKEITNNYESPVLFSLGTKYQFAPFYTLKLNTSKNFRIPTFNDLYWQEGGNAELKPESSWQVEMGNVFTVKDVMFSVTGYYIKIKDMLRWVPTGGLWRPINTDRVETYGAEALFSYSKTLGVHAVSLNATYGYTVSKNETTGNQLIYVPYHKATASLSYSIKKFSAYYQFLYNGEVFTRSDNNSRYNIDAYTTGNAGVEYNFGNANSYKLGAQLLNAWNADYVSVDSRYMPGRNFNIYITLKFK
;
A
#
# COMPACT_ATOMS: atom_id res chain seq x y z
N MET A 1 15.13 31.23 29.94
CA MET A 1 16.17 30.20 29.71
C MET A 1 16.34 30.07 28.20
N THR A 2 17.50 30.46 27.68
CA THR A 2 17.72 30.61 26.23
C THR A 2 18.12 29.28 25.58
N LEU A 3 17.66 29.07 24.36
CA LEU A 3 17.89 27.90 23.50
C LEU A 3 19.36 27.42 23.41
N LYS A 4 20.31 28.28 23.75
CA LYS A 4 21.76 27.98 23.80
C LYS A 4 22.18 27.01 24.90
N GLN A 5 21.38 26.82 25.95
CA GLN A 5 21.74 25.95 27.09
C GLN A 5 21.37 24.46 26.86
N PHE A 6 20.61 24.16 25.80
CA PHE A 6 20.27 22.77 25.44
C PHE A 6 21.16 22.17 24.33
N ILE A 7 21.88 23.00 23.58
CA ILE A 7 22.72 22.54 22.46
C ILE A 7 24.11 22.05 22.94
N LEU A 8 24.62 22.60 24.01
CA LEU A 8 25.96 22.28 24.53
C LEU A 8 26.10 20.83 25.07
N PRO A 9 25.14 20.25 25.80
CA PRO A 9 25.29 18.86 26.26
C PRO A 9 25.11 17.82 25.14
N ILE A 10 24.40 18.15 24.06
CA ILE A 10 24.22 17.26 22.90
C ILE A 10 25.51 17.18 22.05
N MET A 11 26.26 18.26 21.97
CA MET A 11 27.52 18.30 21.22
C MET A 11 28.71 17.61 21.96
N LEU A 12 28.65 17.48 23.27
CA LEU A 12 29.68 16.80 24.09
C LEU A 12 29.55 15.27 24.15
N MET A 13 28.40 14.69 23.72
CA MET A 13 28.25 13.23 23.60
C MET A 13 28.75 12.66 22.25
N LEU A 14 29.23 13.49 21.34
CA LEU A 14 29.65 13.08 19.98
C LEU A 14 31.15 12.81 19.82
N CYS A 15 31.94 12.96 20.88
CA CYS A 15 33.39 12.74 20.82
C CYS A 15 33.84 11.66 21.78
N HIS A 16 33.61 10.36 21.47
CA HIS A 16 34.51 9.30 21.95
C HIS A 16 34.35 8.01 21.17
N THR A 17 35.50 7.58 20.69
CA THR A 17 36.02 6.25 20.31
C THR A 17 35.73 5.68 18.95
N LEU A 18 36.69 5.88 18.06
CA LEU A 18 37.05 4.99 16.97
C LEU A 18 37.66 3.71 17.56
N LEU A 19 36.91 2.62 17.55
CA LEU A 19 37.44 1.27 17.63
C LEU A 19 36.94 0.50 16.43
N ALA A 20 37.89 -0.08 15.70
CA ALA A 20 37.65 -0.89 14.51
C ALA A 20 36.74 -2.07 14.86
N GLN A 21 35.60 -2.17 14.18
CA GLN A 21 34.73 -3.32 14.20
C GLN A 21 35.15 -4.28 13.09
N GLN A 22 35.41 -5.54 13.45
CA GLN A 22 35.53 -6.63 12.49
C GLN A 22 34.19 -6.81 11.76
N ASP A 23 34.22 -6.66 10.45
CA ASP A 23 33.12 -6.99 9.58
C ASP A 23 32.80 -8.49 9.68
N THR A 24 31.76 -8.81 10.42
CA THR A 24 31.13 -10.14 10.32
C THR A 24 30.36 -10.15 9.02
N ILE A 25 30.87 -10.85 8.02
CA ILE A 25 30.17 -11.14 6.77
C ILE A 25 28.90 -11.94 7.14
N MET A 26 27.78 -11.27 7.32
CA MET A 26 26.48 -11.93 7.35
C MET A 26 26.23 -12.42 5.92
N GLN A 27 26.30 -13.73 5.69
CA GLN A 27 25.74 -14.33 4.48
C GLN A 27 24.26 -13.94 4.44
N LEU A 28 23.93 -13.04 3.51
CA LEU A 28 22.53 -12.70 3.20
C LEU A 28 21.84 -13.98 2.73
N LYS A 29 20.89 -14.48 3.53
CA LYS A 29 20.00 -15.56 3.10
C LYS A 29 19.29 -15.12 1.82
N GLU A 30 19.23 -16.01 0.85
CA GLU A 30 18.52 -15.76 -0.40
C GLU A 30 17.02 -15.65 -0.10
N VAL A 31 16.52 -14.42 0.05
CA VAL A 31 15.09 -14.14 0.19
C VAL A 31 14.50 -13.99 -1.20
N VAL A 32 13.62 -14.91 -1.57
CA VAL A 32 12.93 -14.88 -2.86
C VAL A 32 11.73 -13.95 -2.76
N ILE A 33 11.87 -12.73 -3.28
CA ILE A 33 10.77 -11.77 -3.40
C ILE A 33 9.87 -12.18 -4.56
N SER A 34 8.56 -12.29 -4.32
CA SER A 34 7.56 -12.70 -5.31
C SER A 34 7.41 -11.72 -6.48
N ASP A 35 7.50 -10.40 -6.25
CA ASP A 35 7.49 -9.39 -7.31
C ASP A 35 8.89 -9.06 -7.81
N THR A 36 9.37 -9.87 -8.76
CA THR A 36 10.69 -9.67 -9.37
C THR A 36 10.76 -8.48 -10.30
N GLN A 37 9.63 -7.99 -10.83
CA GLN A 37 9.59 -6.81 -11.68
C GLN A 37 9.86 -5.55 -10.85
N LEU A 38 9.29 -5.43 -9.64
CA LEU A 38 9.63 -4.37 -8.70
C LEU A 38 11.15 -4.34 -8.42
N ARG A 39 11.75 -5.51 -8.17
CA ARG A 39 13.17 -5.62 -7.86
C ARG A 39 14.08 -5.27 -9.04
N ASN A 40 13.72 -5.70 -10.26
CA ASN A 40 14.61 -5.63 -11.43
C ASN A 40 14.42 -4.35 -12.27
N PHE A 41 13.27 -3.69 -12.19
CA PHE A 41 12.88 -2.59 -13.09
C PHE A 41 12.26 -1.38 -12.35
N SER A 42 12.73 -1.07 -11.14
CA SER A 42 12.31 0.11 -10.39
C SER A 42 13.47 0.84 -9.71
N ALA A 43 14.71 0.59 -10.14
CA ALA A 43 15.90 1.21 -9.56
C ALA A 43 15.97 2.72 -9.81
N THR A 44 15.35 3.20 -10.90
CA THR A 44 15.28 4.62 -11.26
C THR A 44 14.15 5.37 -10.54
N GLN A 45 13.28 4.68 -9.82
CA GLN A 45 12.12 5.26 -9.12
C GLN A 45 12.30 5.27 -7.61
N SER A 46 11.40 5.97 -6.91
CA SER A 46 11.34 5.94 -5.45
C SER A 46 10.55 4.71 -4.99
N VAL A 47 11.21 3.81 -4.27
CA VAL A 47 10.59 2.63 -3.66
C VAL A 47 10.90 2.63 -2.17
N GLN A 48 9.85 2.68 -1.35
CA GLN A 48 9.94 2.57 0.11
C GLN A 48 9.48 1.17 0.52
N ARG A 49 10.36 0.40 1.17
CA ARG A 49 10.01 -0.89 1.77
C ARG A 49 9.70 -0.68 3.26
N LEU A 50 8.54 -1.13 3.68
CA LEU A 50 8.13 -1.18 5.08
C LEU A 50 8.53 -2.57 5.63
N ASN A 51 9.46 -2.57 6.58
CA ASN A 51 9.99 -3.80 7.16
C ASN A 51 9.08 -4.36 8.27
N ASP A 52 9.37 -5.57 8.74
CA ASP A 52 8.60 -6.25 9.79
C ASP A 52 8.45 -5.43 11.07
N SER A 53 9.48 -4.67 11.46
CA SER A 53 9.43 -3.82 12.64
C SER A 53 8.33 -2.76 12.50
N VAL A 54 8.25 -2.11 11.32
CA VAL A 54 7.21 -1.12 11.01
C VAL A 54 5.83 -1.79 10.95
N ILE A 55 5.70 -2.95 10.29
CA ILE A 55 4.43 -3.68 10.20
C ILE A 55 3.93 -4.07 11.60
N ASN A 56 4.80 -4.55 12.48
CA ASN A 56 4.45 -5.05 13.80
C ASN A 56 4.08 -3.95 14.82
N THR A 57 4.58 -2.73 14.65
CA THR A 57 4.26 -1.58 15.51
C THR A 57 2.98 -0.85 15.09
N ASN A 58 2.38 -1.21 13.95
CA ASN A 58 1.12 -0.63 13.48
C ASN A 58 -0.07 -1.59 13.72
N ALA A 59 -1.29 -1.05 13.62
CA ALA A 59 -2.49 -1.86 13.55
C ALA A 59 -2.46 -2.78 12.32
N SER A 60 -3.24 -3.85 12.33
CA SER A 60 -3.29 -4.83 11.23
C SER A 60 -3.87 -4.27 9.92
N SER A 61 -4.41 -3.06 9.92
CA SER A 61 -4.97 -2.38 8.75
C SER A 61 -3.89 -1.83 7.83
N LEU A 62 -4.01 -2.06 6.52
CA LEU A 62 -3.12 -1.46 5.52
C LEU A 62 -3.26 0.07 5.49
N THR A 63 -4.45 0.61 5.73
CA THR A 63 -4.70 2.05 5.87
C THR A 63 -3.83 2.66 6.97
N SER A 64 -3.89 2.11 8.17
CA SER A 64 -3.11 2.61 9.32
C SER A 64 -1.60 2.51 9.06
N LEU A 65 -1.14 1.37 8.54
CA LEU A 65 0.28 1.18 8.21
C LEU A 65 0.79 2.26 7.26
N LEU A 66 0.07 2.50 6.16
CA LEU A 66 0.52 3.46 5.14
C LEU A 66 0.32 4.92 5.57
N ASN A 67 -0.75 5.22 6.32
CA ASN A 67 -1.05 6.58 6.77
C ASN A 67 0.04 7.13 7.70
N TYR A 68 0.57 6.30 8.62
CA TYR A 68 1.62 6.71 9.57
C TYR A 68 3.05 6.57 9.04
N ASN A 69 3.27 5.92 7.89
CA ASN A 69 4.63 5.63 7.42
C ASN A 69 4.92 6.11 6.00
N THR A 70 3.95 6.75 5.32
CA THR A 70 4.12 7.21 3.93
C THR A 70 3.49 8.58 3.71
N VAL A 71 3.78 9.19 2.55
CA VAL A 71 3.14 10.45 2.10
C VAL A 71 1.72 10.26 1.56
N ILE A 72 1.21 9.02 1.47
CA ILE A 72 -0.14 8.74 0.95
C ILE A 72 -1.18 9.25 1.95
N TYR A 73 -2.05 10.16 1.51
CA TYR A 73 -3.20 10.61 2.29
C TYR A 73 -4.34 9.58 2.18
N PHE A 74 -5.09 9.40 3.26
CA PHE A 74 -6.25 8.52 3.30
C PHE A 74 -7.51 9.26 3.71
N LYS A 75 -8.52 9.20 2.84
CA LYS A 75 -9.89 9.52 3.16
C LYS A 75 -10.51 8.29 3.82
N GLU A 76 -10.66 8.29 5.15
CA GLU A 76 -11.13 7.15 5.94
C GLU A 76 -12.49 7.47 6.58
N ASN A 77 -13.52 6.67 6.29
CA ASN A 77 -14.88 6.87 6.79
C ASN A 77 -15.11 6.34 8.23
N GLY A 78 -14.05 6.17 9.00
CA GLY A 78 -14.01 5.58 10.33
C GLY A 78 -13.14 4.32 10.35
N LEU A 79 -12.73 3.88 11.54
CA LEU A 79 -11.88 2.70 11.70
C LEU A 79 -12.57 1.45 11.14
N GLY A 80 -11.89 0.70 10.29
CA GLY A 80 -12.44 -0.49 9.64
C GLY A 80 -13.43 -0.21 8.50
N MET A 81 -13.79 1.07 8.26
CA MET A 81 -14.67 1.49 7.18
C MET A 81 -13.92 1.63 5.84
N VAL A 82 -14.65 2.04 4.79
CA VAL A 82 -14.05 2.32 3.48
C VAL A 82 -12.93 3.35 3.62
N SER A 83 -11.78 3.03 3.08
CA SER A 83 -10.60 3.88 3.07
C SER A 83 -10.08 4.05 1.65
N SER A 84 -9.93 5.30 1.22
CA SER A 84 -9.54 5.67 -0.13
C SER A 84 -8.21 6.43 -0.12
N PRO A 85 -7.14 5.91 -0.72
CA PRO A 85 -5.85 6.60 -0.81
C PRO A 85 -5.90 7.74 -1.81
N SER A 86 -5.14 8.80 -1.53
CA SER A 86 -4.72 9.81 -2.49
C SER A 86 -3.20 9.84 -2.51
N PHE A 87 -2.59 9.35 -3.58
CA PHE A 87 -1.16 9.31 -3.76
C PHE A 87 -0.74 10.35 -4.79
N ARG A 88 0.07 11.34 -4.40
CA ARG A 88 0.46 12.48 -5.26
C ARG A 88 -0.75 13.24 -5.83
N GLY A 89 -1.80 13.37 -5.05
CA GLY A 89 -3.02 14.09 -5.45
C GLY A 89 -3.87 13.36 -6.49
N THR A 90 -3.62 12.09 -6.75
CA THR A 90 -4.46 11.25 -7.61
C THR A 90 -5.61 10.62 -6.81
N THR A 91 -6.59 10.04 -7.49
CA THR A 91 -7.70 9.34 -6.85
C THR A 91 -7.31 7.93 -6.41
N ALA A 92 -8.15 7.30 -5.59
CA ALA A 92 -7.95 5.93 -5.13
C ALA A 92 -7.90 4.92 -6.29
N GLN A 93 -8.68 5.14 -7.35
CA GLN A 93 -8.68 4.31 -8.55
C GLN A 93 -7.41 4.43 -9.39
N GLN A 94 -6.58 5.45 -9.11
CA GLN A 94 -5.32 5.73 -9.79
C GLN A 94 -4.08 5.25 -8.99
N THR A 95 -4.31 4.51 -7.90
CA THR A 95 -3.28 3.83 -7.10
C THR A 95 -3.43 2.32 -7.26
N ALA A 96 -2.43 1.65 -7.82
CA ALA A 96 -2.48 0.20 -8.01
C ALA A 96 -2.09 -0.55 -6.73
N VAL A 97 -2.78 -1.66 -6.44
CA VAL A 97 -2.39 -2.62 -5.40
C VAL A 97 -1.97 -3.92 -6.07
N ILE A 98 -0.76 -4.35 -5.76
CA ILE A 98 -0.10 -5.48 -6.43
C ILE A 98 0.11 -6.61 -5.40
N TRP A 99 -0.57 -7.71 -5.61
CA TRP A 99 -0.44 -8.92 -4.81
C TRP A 99 0.45 -9.94 -5.53
N ASN A 100 1.64 -10.19 -5.00
CA ASN A 100 2.62 -11.13 -5.57
C ASN A 100 2.85 -10.94 -7.09
N GLY A 101 2.86 -9.66 -7.56
CA GLY A 101 3.08 -9.29 -8.96
C GLY A 101 1.81 -9.27 -9.83
N ILE A 102 0.61 -9.46 -9.25
CA ILE A 102 -0.70 -9.34 -9.91
C ILE A 102 -1.42 -8.10 -9.39
N ASN A 103 -1.94 -7.27 -10.30
CA ASN A 103 -2.79 -6.12 -9.95
C ASN A 103 -4.17 -6.62 -9.49
N ILE A 104 -4.58 -6.22 -8.27
CA ILE A 104 -5.83 -6.66 -7.63
C ILE A 104 -6.85 -5.54 -7.46
N ASN A 105 -6.70 -4.41 -8.16
CA ASN A 105 -7.71 -3.36 -8.15
C ASN A 105 -9.04 -3.90 -8.67
N SER A 106 -10.11 -3.58 -7.95
CA SER A 106 -11.47 -4.00 -8.29
C SER A 106 -11.86 -3.60 -9.70
N GLN A 107 -12.40 -4.54 -10.45
CA GLN A 107 -12.96 -4.24 -11.78
C GLN A 107 -14.36 -3.62 -11.68
N LEU A 108 -15.01 -3.70 -10.51
CA LEU A 108 -16.28 -3.00 -10.24
C LEU A 108 -16.06 -1.55 -9.86
N LEU A 109 -15.20 -1.29 -8.85
CA LEU A 109 -15.04 0.01 -8.19
C LEU A 109 -13.76 0.74 -8.61
N GLY A 110 -12.82 0.05 -9.26
CA GLY A 110 -11.53 0.59 -9.71
C GLY A 110 -10.45 0.71 -8.62
N GLN A 111 -10.81 0.55 -7.37
CA GLN A 111 -9.89 0.60 -6.22
C GLN A 111 -9.94 -0.69 -5.43
N THR A 112 -8.88 -1.03 -4.76
CA THR A 112 -8.87 -2.03 -3.70
C THR A 112 -9.31 -1.36 -2.41
N ASP A 113 -10.16 -2.01 -1.63
CA ASP A 113 -10.43 -1.54 -0.27
C ASP A 113 -9.30 -1.96 0.66
N PHE A 114 -8.63 -0.98 1.25
CA PHE A 114 -7.44 -1.19 2.08
C PHE A 114 -7.76 -1.87 3.42
N ASN A 115 -9.01 -1.81 3.88
CA ASN A 115 -9.43 -2.46 5.11
C ASN A 115 -9.81 -3.94 4.92
N THR A 116 -9.82 -4.45 3.67
CA THR A 116 -9.91 -5.89 3.36
C THR A 116 -8.55 -6.60 3.27
N LEU A 117 -7.47 -5.91 3.67
CA LEU A 117 -6.11 -6.40 3.59
C LEU A 117 -5.43 -6.31 4.96
N ASN A 118 -5.21 -7.45 5.59
CA ASN A 118 -4.47 -7.53 6.85
C ASN A 118 -2.97 -7.51 6.57
N THR A 119 -2.25 -6.52 7.08
CA THR A 119 -0.82 -6.30 6.78
C THR A 119 0.07 -7.42 7.29
N ARG A 120 -0.32 -8.10 8.39
CA ARG A 120 0.44 -9.22 8.96
C ARG A 120 0.39 -10.51 8.17
N ASP A 121 -0.51 -10.60 7.19
CA ASP A 121 -0.59 -11.74 6.28
C ASP A 121 0.51 -11.72 5.22
N PHE A 122 1.24 -10.60 5.06
CA PHE A 122 2.29 -10.41 4.06
C PHE A 122 3.66 -10.25 4.71
N ASP A 123 4.68 -10.80 4.06
CA ASP A 123 6.07 -10.74 4.55
C ASP A 123 6.75 -9.40 4.20
N ALA A 124 6.27 -8.72 3.17
CA ALA A 124 6.78 -7.41 2.78
C ALA A 124 5.69 -6.54 2.17
N VAL A 125 5.66 -5.27 2.61
CA VAL A 125 4.86 -4.19 2.02
C VAL A 125 5.81 -3.16 1.45
N SER A 126 5.66 -2.83 0.16
CA SER A 126 6.46 -1.81 -0.48
C SER A 126 5.57 -0.79 -1.18
N VAL A 127 5.99 0.47 -1.17
CA VAL A 127 5.33 1.58 -1.85
C VAL A 127 6.25 2.09 -2.93
N ARG A 128 5.81 2.03 -4.18
CA ARG A 128 6.51 2.57 -5.34
C ARG A 128 5.77 3.83 -5.81
N ALA A 129 6.44 4.95 -5.74
CA ALA A 129 5.89 6.22 -6.19
C ALA A 129 6.00 6.37 -7.71
N GLY A 130 5.06 7.13 -8.30
CA GLY A 130 5.04 7.43 -9.73
C GLY A 130 4.50 6.31 -10.62
N GLY A 131 4.41 6.59 -11.91
CA GLY A 131 3.76 5.76 -12.90
C GLY A 131 4.33 4.36 -13.06
N GLY A 132 3.43 3.38 -13.08
CA GLY A 132 3.76 1.96 -13.16
C GLY A 132 2.98 1.18 -14.19
N SER A 133 2.18 1.84 -15.03
CA SER A 133 1.25 1.15 -15.95
C SER A 133 1.95 0.26 -16.98
N VAL A 134 3.20 0.54 -17.33
CA VAL A 134 3.99 -0.32 -18.22
C VAL A 134 4.21 -1.71 -17.62
N ILE A 135 4.38 -1.78 -16.30
CA ILE A 135 4.66 -3.03 -15.58
C ILE A 135 3.36 -3.68 -15.09
N TYR A 136 2.44 -2.88 -14.51
CA TYR A 136 1.30 -3.38 -13.74
C TYR A 136 -0.06 -3.14 -14.40
N GLY A 137 -0.08 -2.50 -15.58
CA GLY A 137 -1.31 -2.21 -16.31
C GLY A 137 -2.07 -1.00 -15.72
N SER A 138 -3.38 -1.07 -15.78
CA SER A 138 -4.30 -0.02 -15.34
C SER A 138 -4.09 0.42 -13.89
N SER A 139 -4.46 1.66 -13.57
CA SER A 139 -4.52 2.25 -12.21
C SER A 139 -3.18 2.62 -11.56
N ALA A 140 -2.03 2.36 -12.18
CA ALA A 140 -0.72 2.72 -11.64
C ALA A 140 -0.29 4.12 -12.13
N ILE A 141 -1.05 5.17 -11.78
CA ILE A 141 -0.78 6.58 -12.13
C ILE A 141 -0.03 7.28 -11.00
N GLY A 142 -0.61 7.40 -9.81
CA GLY A 142 0.03 8.03 -8.65
C GLY A 142 1.16 7.19 -8.06
N GLY A 143 0.98 5.89 -8.10
CA GLY A 143 1.94 4.90 -7.58
C GLY A 143 1.34 3.52 -7.47
N SER A 144 2.09 2.63 -6.82
CA SER A 144 1.63 1.26 -6.55
C SER A 144 2.09 0.77 -5.18
N ILE A 145 1.25 -0.05 -4.55
CA ILE A 145 1.47 -0.68 -3.26
C ILE A 145 1.62 -2.17 -3.49
N HIS A 146 2.70 -2.75 -3.02
CA HIS A 146 3.07 -4.14 -3.25
C HIS A 146 2.97 -4.94 -1.98
N LEU A 147 2.19 -6.02 -2.03
CA LEU A 147 1.96 -6.97 -0.97
C LEU A 147 2.59 -8.29 -1.39
N ASN A 148 3.71 -8.62 -0.77
CA ASN A 148 4.52 -9.75 -1.19
C ASN A 148 4.62 -10.81 -0.10
N SER A 149 4.60 -12.06 -0.53
CA SER A 149 4.97 -13.22 0.28
C SER A 149 6.38 -13.65 -0.09
N GLU A 150 7.16 -14.04 0.91
CA GLU A 150 8.55 -14.48 0.74
C GLU A 150 8.67 -15.98 1.10
N LEU A 151 9.48 -16.72 0.35
CA LEU A 151 9.79 -18.11 0.63
C LEU A 151 11.25 -18.24 1.05
N ASP A 152 11.49 -18.90 2.17
CA ASP A 152 12.82 -19.31 2.63
C ASP A 152 12.94 -20.84 2.50
N TYR A 153 14.04 -21.31 1.96
CA TYR A 153 14.32 -22.74 1.78
C TYR A 153 15.44 -23.24 2.73
N ALA A 154 15.69 -22.53 3.82
CA ALA A 154 16.54 -23.02 4.91
C ALA A 154 15.73 -23.91 5.85
N ASP A 155 16.33 -24.97 6.37
CA ASP A 155 15.65 -25.86 7.36
C ASP A 155 15.19 -25.06 8.57
N ALA A 156 13.86 -24.93 8.70
CA ALA A 156 13.24 -24.20 9.78
C ALA A 156 11.79 -24.65 10.02
N PHE A 157 11.37 -24.57 11.26
CA PHE A 157 9.97 -24.63 11.66
C PHE A 157 9.72 -23.50 12.64
N THR A 158 8.74 -22.65 12.36
CA THR A 158 8.45 -21.48 13.18
C THR A 158 6.96 -21.29 13.35
N ASN A 159 6.57 -20.86 14.54
CA ASN A 159 5.20 -20.49 14.87
C ASN A 159 5.22 -19.10 15.48
N GLU A 160 4.24 -18.29 15.11
CA GLU A 160 3.97 -16.99 15.72
C GLU A 160 2.49 -16.89 16.05
N LEU A 161 2.19 -16.64 17.32
CA LEU A 161 0.85 -16.33 17.80
C LEU A 161 0.85 -14.92 18.36
N ARG A 162 -0.02 -14.05 17.86
CA ARG A 162 -0.25 -12.71 18.41
C ARG A 162 -1.72 -12.57 18.79
N ILE A 163 -1.94 -12.10 20.01
CA ILE A 163 -3.27 -11.77 20.53
C ILE A 163 -3.21 -10.32 21.00
N ASN A 164 -4.23 -9.55 20.70
CA ASN A 164 -4.37 -8.20 21.21
C ASN A 164 -5.79 -7.91 21.69
N TYR A 165 -5.85 -6.97 22.64
CA TYR A 165 -7.09 -6.41 23.17
C TYR A 165 -6.90 -4.91 23.40
N GLY A 166 -7.92 -4.11 23.06
CA GLY A 166 -7.87 -2.66 23.16
C GLY A 166 -9.21 -2.02 23.45
N SER A 167 -9.22 -0.69 23.43
CA SER A 167 -10.42 0.12 23.59
C SER A 167 -11.49 -0.26 22.56
N PHE A 168 -12.76 0.01 22.87
CA PHE A 168 -13.93 -0.24 22.00
C PHE A 168 -14.10 -1.72 21.67
N SER A 169 -13.84 -2.61 22.65
CA SER A 169 -13.86 -4.07 22.49
C SER A 169 -12.98 -4.55 21.32
N THR A 170 -11.94 -3.79 20.97
CA THR A 170 -11.04 -4.18 19.87
C THR A 170 -10.28 -5.44 20.22
N GLN A 171 -10.41 -6.47 19.38
CA GLN A 171 -9.78 -7.77 19.55
C GLN A 171 -9.05 -8.16 18.27
N GLY A 172 -7.90 -8.80 18.42
CA GLY A 172 -7.15 -9.34 17.28
C GLY A 172 -6.49 -10.66 17.65
N LEU A 173 -6.51 -11.57 16.69
CA LEU A 173 -5.80 -12.84 16.71
C LEU A 173 -5.05 -12.98 15.38
N HIS A 174 -3.77 -13.23 15.45
CA HIS A 174 -2.97 -13.62 14.29
C HIS A 174 -2.12 -14.83 14.64
N TYR A 175 -2.25 -15.89 13.87
CA TYR A 175 -1.39 -17.06 13.95
C TYR A 175 -0.73 -17.32 12.62
N LYS A 176 0.59 -17.49 12.63
CA LYS A 176 1.38 -17.86 11.46
C LYS A 176 2.26 -19.06 11.78
N THR A 177 2.23 -20.07 10.94
CA THR A 177 3.16 -21.20 10.96
C THR A 177 3.92 -21.27 9.66
N ALA A 178 5.20 -21.58 9.72
CA ALA A 178 6.03 -21.78 8.55
C ALA A 178 6.97 -22.96 8.75
N ILE A 179 7.11 -23.76 7.70
CA ILE A 179 8.03 -24.88 7.61
C ILE A 179 8.84 -24.80 6.32
N SER A 180 10.12 -25.05 6.41
CA SER A 180 11.00 -25.05 5.25
C SER A 180 12.09 -26.10 5.35
N THR A 181 12.49 -26.61 4.19
CA THR A 181 13.65 -27.46 3.93
C THR A 181 14.38 -26.92 2.71
N ASP A 182 15.46 -27.56 2.27
CA ASP A 182 16.18 -27.22 1.03
C ASP A 182 15.29 -27.23 -0.23
N LYS A 183 14.23 -28.07 -0.26
CA LYS A 183 13.33 -28.26 -1.41
C LYS A 183 11.92 -27.74 -1.21
N PHE A 184 11.44 -27.67 0.01
CA PHE A 184 10.07 -27.30 0.34
C PHE A 184 10.03 -26.10 1.27
N SER A 185 9.11 -25.20 1.02
CA SER A 185 8.83 -24.07 1.91
C SER A 185 7.33 -23.79 1.91
N ALA A 186 6.73 -23.71 3.08
CA ALA A 186 5.31 -23.36 3.20
C ALA A 186 5.08 -22.49 4.41
N SER A 187 4.13 -21.57 4.30
CA SER A 187 3.61 -20.78 5.41
C SER A 187 2.11 -20.61 5.30
N VAL A 188 1.44 -20.62 6.46
CA VAL A 188 0.01 -20.33 6.57
C VAL A 188 -0.18 -19.33 7.70
N SER A 189 -0.92 -18.27 7.44
CA SER A 189 -1.40 -17.34 8.47
C SER A 189 -2.92 -17.28 8.51
N VAL A 190 -3.45 -17.11 9.72
CA VAL A 190 -4.86 -16.87 9.98
C VAL A 190 -4.97 -15.64 10.84
N THR A 191 -5.76 -14.66 10.39
CA THR A 191 -5.95 -13.40 11.11
C THR A 191 -7.44 -13.13 11.32
N ARG A 192 -7.80 -12.71 12.54
CA ARG A 192 -9.11 -12.14 12.86
C ARG A 192 -8.92 -10.82 13.59
N ASN A 193 -9.66 -9.81 13.16
CA ASN A 193 -9.77 -8.53 13.86
C ASN A 193 -11.23 -8.15 13.99
N SER A 194 -11.61 -7.56 15.13
CA SER A 194 -12.95 -7.05 15.36
C SER A 194 -12.92 -5.88 16.34
N SER A 195 -13.92 -5.01 16.26
CA SER A 195 -14.15 -3.92 17.21
C SER A 195 -15.62 -3.53 17.20
N ASP A 196 -16.16 -3.12 18.34
CA ASP A 196 -17.47 -2.46 18.44
C ASP A 196 -17.41 -1.03 17.93
N ASN A 197 -16.22 -0.44 18.01
CA ASN A 197 -15.91 0.89 17.45
C ASN A 197 -16.86 2.00 17.95
N ASP A 198 -17.32 1.88 19.20
CA ASP A 198 -18.35 2.70 19.85
C ASP A 198 -17.77 3.83 20.71
N TYR A 199 -16.71 4.47 20.23
CA TYR A 199 -16.00 5.55 20.92
C TYR A 199 -16.86 6.81 21.09
N ASP A 200 -16.62 7.53 22.20
CA ASP A 200 -17.20 8.84 22.44
C ASP A 200 -16.55 9.90 21.54
N TYR A 201 -17.35 10.87 21.09
CA TYR A 201 -16.85 12.01 20.33
C TYR A 201 -16.16 13.00 21.27
N ILE A 202 -15.00 13.53 20.86
CA ILE A 202 -14.28 14.53 21.65
C ILE A 202 -14.98 15.88 21.49
N GLY A 203 -15.19 16.56 22.62
CA GLY A 203 -15.75 17.92 22.62
C GLY A 203 -17.20 18.05 22.17
N GLN A 204 -17.90 16.94 21.97
CA GLN A 204 -19.31 16.89 21.57
C GLN A 204 -20.05 15.82 22.37
N GLU A 205 -21.37 16.00 22.53
CA GLU A 205 -22.22 14.96 23.08
C GLU A 205 -22.46 13.86 22.06
N GLY A 206 -22.37 12.60 22.51
CA GLY A 206 -22.66 11.43 21.71
C GLY A 206 -21.46 10.54 21.47
N LYS A 207 -21.74 9.42 20.83
CA LYS A 207 -20.75 8.39 20.48
C LYS A 207 -20.96 7.86 19.08
N ASN A 208 -19.94 7.20 18.55
CA ASN A 208 -20.03 6.48 17.28
C ASN A 208 -21.06 5.35 17.39
N ILE A 209 -22.07 5.39 16.54
CA ILE A 209 -23.16 4.41 16.49
C ILE A 209 -23.07 3.64 15.19
N ASN A 210 -23.26 2.32 15.22
CA ASN A 210 -23.22 1.44 14.06
C ASN A 210 -21.84 1.43 13.38
N GLY A 211 -20.75 1.46 14.18
CA GLY A 211 -19.37 1.46 13.66
C GLY A 211 -18.65 0.12 13.75
N GLN A 212 -19.33 -0.94 14.25
CA GLN A 212 -18.72 -2.23 14.48
C GLN A 212 -18.28 -2.91 13.18
N TYR A 213 -17.20 -3.69 13.30
CA TYR A 213 -16.69 -4.48 12.20
C TYR A 213 -15.99 -5.75 12.68
N TYR A 214 -15.90 -6.73 11.80
CA TYR A 214 -14.91 -7.81 11.88
C TYR A 214 -14.34 -8.12 10.51
N ASN A 215 -13.13 -8.67 10.51
CA ASN A 215 -12.54 -9.27 9.32
C ASN A 215 -11.75 -10.53 9.69
N ASN A 216 -11.81 -11.52 8.81
CA ASN A 216 -11.05 -12.75 8.88
C ASN A 216 -10.25 -12.91 7.60
N SER A 217 -9.03 -13.37 7.70
CA SER A 217 -8.23 -13.71 6.52
C SER A 217 -7.40 -14.95 6.74
N ILE A 218 -7.16 -15.66 5.65
CA ILE A 218 -6.21 -16.78 5.58
C ILE A 218 -5.26 -16.48 4.42
N ASN A 219 -3.96 -16.50 4.69
CA ASN A 219 -2.94 -16.42 3.65
C ASN A 219 -2.08 -17.67 3.69
N ALA A 220 -1.95 -18.36 2.58
CA ALA A 220 -1.14 -19.56 2.45
C ALA A 220 -0.21 -19.44 1.25
N VAL A 221 1.05 -19.82 1.46
CA VAL A 221 2.06 -19.88 0.41
C VAL A 221 2.80 -21.20 0.55
N ALA A 222 2.96 -21.94 -0.57
CA ALA A 222 3.72 -23.19 -0.58
C ALA A 222 4.56 -23.28 -1.84
N GLY A 223 5.84 -23.54 -1.68
CA GLY A 223 6.80 -23.68 -2.78
C GLY A 223 7.55 -25.00 -2.75
N TYR A 224 7.70 -25.63 -3.90
CA TYR A 224 8.45 -26.88 -4.06
C TYR A 224 9.46 -26.78 -5.19
N LYS A 225 10.75 -27.02 -4.89
CA LYS A 225 11.83 -27.15 -5.86
C LYS A 225 11.91 -28.60 -6.33
N PHE A 226 11.36 -28.91 -7.50
CA PHE A 226 11.44 -30.27 -8.04
C PHE A 226 12.76 -30.53 -8.80
N SER A 227 13.52 -29.46 -9.04
CA SER A 227 14.94 -29.54 -9.46
C SER A 227 15.69 -28.29 -9.01
N SER A 228 17.00 -28.25 -9.17
CA SER A 228 17.84 -27.08 -8.91
C SER A 228 17.46 -25.85 -9.77
N LYS A 229 16.77 -26.06 -10.87
CA LYS A 229 16.39 -25.02 -11.83
C LYS A 229 14.90 -24.70 -11.81
N ASN A 230 14.07 -25.58 -11.28
CA ASN A 230 12.62 -25.45 -11.41
C ASN A 230 11.92 -25.53 -10.05
N ARG A 231 10.99 -24.61 -9.84
CA ARG A 231 10.09 -24.61 -8.67
C ARG A 231 8.68 -24.25 -9.06
N LEU A 232 7.75 -24.75 -8.27
CA LEU A 232 6.32 -24.43 -8.32
C LEU A 232 5.94 -23.75 -7.02
N VAL A 233 5.16 -22.69 -7.09
CA VAL A 233 4.68 -21.93 -5.93
C VAL A 233 3.19 -21.72 -6.04
N LEU A 234 2.48 -22.07 -4.97
CA LEU A 234 1.06 -21.79 -4.77
C LEU A 234 0.91 -20.62 -3.81
N TYR A 235 0.09 -19.64 -4.17
CA TYR A 235 -0.34 -18.54 -3.33
C TYR A 235 -1.86 -18.58 -3.19
N SER A 236 -2.37 -18.44 -1.97
CA SER A 236 -3.79 -18.38 -1.68
C SER A 236 -4.07 -17.33 -0.62
N TYR A 237 -5.04 -16.46 -0.89
CA TYR A 237 -5.54 -15.46 0.06
C TYR A 237 -7.06 -15.50 0.07
N LEU A 238 -7.62 -15.68 1.26
CA LEU A 238 -9.06 -15.68 1.50
C LEU A 238 -9.38 -14.58 2.52
N PHE A 239 -10.44 -13.85 2.29
CA PHE A 239 -10.95 -12.81 3.19
C PHE A 239 -12.46 -12.87 3.28
N ASP A 240 -13.00 -12.76 4.50
CA ASP A 240 -14.41 -12.51 4.81
C ASP A 240 -14.50 -11.47 5.92
N GLY A 241 -15.29 -10.44 5.70
CA GLY A 241 -15.47 -9.35 6.66
C GLY A 241 -16.83 -8.69 6.55
N GLU A 242 -17.27 -8.14 7.66
CA GLU A 242 -18.48 -7.33 7.76
C GLU A 242 -18.13 -6.02 8.47
N ARG A 243 -18.65 -4.91 7.96
CA ARG A 243 -18.50 -3.59 8.53
C ARG A 243 -19.81 -2.82 8.44
N HIS A 244 -20.13 -2.13 9.50
CA HIS A 244 -21.30 -1.29 9.60
C HIS A 244 -20.90 0.17 9.39
N PHE A 245 -21.75 0.96 8.74
CA PHE A 245 -21.46 2.38 8.52
C PHE A 245 -21.88 3.21 9.74
N SER A 246 -20.93 3.90 10.32
CA SER A 246 -21.19 4.87 11.39
C SER A 246 -22.28 5.85 10.98
N LEU A 247 -23.21 6.12 11.88
CA LEU A 247 -24.29 7.09 11.63
C LEU A 247 -23.77 8.51 11.83
N ILE A 248 -24.24 9.47 11.03
CA ILE A 248 -24.05 10.91 11.28
C ILE A 248 -25.12 11.37 12.28
N PHE A 249 -26.36 10.89 12.11
CA PHE A 249 -27.47 11.17 13.01
C PHE A 249 -28.05 9.86 13.57
N PRO A 250 -28.41 9.80 14.86
CA PRO A 250 -28.98 8.58 15.46
C PRO A 250 -30.26 8.05 14.80
N SER A 251 -30.99 8.94 14.08
CA SER A 251 -32.21 8.59 13.34
C SER A 251 -31.99 7.96 11.97
N GLU A 252 -30.74 7.90 11.48
CA GLU A 252 -30.44 7.28 10.19
C GLU A 252 -30.69 5.77 10.22
N ILE A 253 -31.03 5.21 9.05
CA ILE A 253 -31.15 3.78 8.86
C ILE A 253 -29.74 3.17 8.97
N ARG A 254 -29.61 2.14 9.80
CA ARG A 254 -28.35 1.40 9.95
C ARG A 254 -28.08 0.55 8.73
N THR A 255 -26.91 0.70 8.15
CA THR A 255 -26.46 0.00 6.96
C THR A 255 -25.18 -0.79 7.23
N LYS A 256 -24.90 -1.81 6.41
CA LYS A 256 -23.66 -2.59 6.49
C LYS A 256 -23.19 -3.10 5.15
N TYR A 257 -21.90 -3.38 5.06
CA TYR A 257 -21.28 -4.17 3.99
C TYR A 257 -20.76 -5.50 4.51
N ARG A 258 -20.86 -6.52 3.67
CA ARG A 258 -20.09 -7.75 3.82
C ARG A 258 -19.24 -7.94 2.57
N ASP A 259 -17.94 -8.17 2.78
CA ASP A 259 -16.96 -8.37 1.71
C ASP A 259 -16.41 -9.79 1.76
N SER A 260 -16.29 -10.45 0.61
CA SER A 260 -15.66 -11.76 0.47
C SER A 260 -14.71 -11.73 -0.72
N ASN A 261 -13.43 -12.02 -0.47
CA ASN A 261 -12.40 -12.03 -1.49
C ASN A 261 -11.65 -13.37 -1.48
N MET A 262 -11.41 -13.91 -2.66
CA MET A 262 -10.59 -15.10 -2.87
C MET A 262 -9.55 -14.82 -3.97
N ARG A 263 -8.29 -15.15 -3.70
CA ARG A 263 -7.20 -15.01 -4.66
C ARG A 263 -6.34 -16.27 -4.59
N ASN A 264 -6.25 -16.99 -5.70
CA ASN A 264 -5.43 -18.17 -5.84
C ASN A 264 -4.52 -18.01 -7.06
N MET A 265 -3.24 -18.33 -6.92
CA MET A 265 -2.28 -18.25 -8.00
C MET A 265 -1.28 -19.40 -7.93
N LEU A 266 -1.04 -20.04 -9.06
CA LEU A 266 0.04 -21.00 -9.27
C LEU A 266 1.13 -20.33 -10.11
N GLU A 267 2.36 -20.36 -9.64
CA GLU A 267 3.53 -19.83 -10.33
C GLU A 267 4.56 -20.94 -10.57
N TRP A 268 4.90 -21.20 -11.81
CA TRP A 268 6.10 -21.97 -12.16
C TRP A 268 7.25 -21.00 -12.45
N VAL A 269 8.44 -21.33 -11.94
CA VAL A 269 9.68 -20.59 -12.18
C VAL A 269 10.76 -21.56 -12.63
N GLY A 270 11.29 -21.32 -13.84
CA GLY A 270 12.45 -22.01 -14.38
C GLY A 270 13.64 -21.06 -14.48
N ASP A 271 14.76 -21.37 -13.80
CA ASP A 271 16.00 -20.61 -13.86
C ASP A 271 17.08 -21.41 -14.62
N TYR A 272 17.46 -20.88 -15.76
CA TYR A 272 18.42 -21.52 -16.68
C TYR A 272 19.67 -20.64 -16.85
N GLY A 273 20.06 -19.93 -15.80
CA GLY A 273 21.21 -19.04 -15.76
C GLY A 273 20.92 -17.71 -16.44
N LYS A 274 21.18 -17.59 -17.75
CA LYS A 274 20.88 -16.34 -18.46
C LYS A 274 19.39 -16.09 -18.69
N PHE A 275 18.56 -17.13 -18.60
CA PHE A 275 17.11 -17.04 -18.79
C PHE A 275 16.38 -17.45 -17.53
N THR A 276 15.46 -16.61 -17.08
CA THR A 276 14.48 -16.99 -16.06
C THR A 276 13.09 -16.90 -16.68
N SER A 277 12.36 -18.01 -16.70
CA SER A 277 11.02 -18.15 -17.26
C SER A 277 10.03 -18.29 -16.11
N LYS A 278 8.92 -17.53 -16.14
CA LYS A 278 7.85 -17.65 -15.16
C LYS A 278 6.52 -17.74 -15.86
N LEU A 279 5.69 -18.66 -15.39
CA LEU A 279 4.32 -18.80 -15.82
C LEU A 279 3.41 -18.69 -14.58
N LYS A 280 2.47 -17.75 -14.60
CA LYS A 280 1.46 -17.56 -13.57
C LYS A 280 0.09 -17.85 -14.12
N ALA A 281 -0.69 -18.61 -13.37
CA ALA A 281 -2.13 -18.79 -13.60
C ALA A 281 -2.85 -18.40 -12.32
N ALA A 282 -3.73 -17.41 -12.38
CA ALA A 282 -4.44 -16.93 -11.21
C ALA A 282 -5.95 -16.89 -11.43
N PHE A 283 -6.68 -17.16 -10.34
CA PHE A 283 -8.12 -16.97 -10.23
C PHE A 283 -8.39 -16.06 -9.03
N LEU A 284 -9.08 -14.94 -9.30
CA LEU A 284 -9.47 -13.98 -8.28
C LEU A 284 -10.99 -13.83 -8.31
N GLN A 285 -11.58 -13.73 -7.13
CA GLN A 285 -12.98 -13.37 -6.97
C GLN A 285 -13.09 -12.32 -5.88
N GLU A 286 -13.85 -11.28 -6.14
CA GLU A 286 -14.30 -10.29 -5.17
C GLU A 286 -15.82 -10.24 -5.18
N GLU A 287 -16.44 -10.11 -4.02
CA GLU A 287 -17.86 -9.92 -3.86
C GLU A 287 -18.12 -8.99 -2.68
N TYR A 288 -18.98 -8.00 -2.89
CA TYR A 288 -19.57 -7.25 -1.79
C TYR A 288 -21.06 -7.46 -1.74
N ARG A 289 -21.61 -7.37 -0.54
CA ARG A 289 -23.06 -7.30 -0.28
C ARG A 289 -23.35 -6.07 0.55
N TYR A 290 -24.24 -5.23 0.06
CA TYR A 290 -24.69 -4.03 0.76
C TYR A 290 -26.11 -4.21 1.27
N PHE A 291 -26.28 -4.04 2.58
CA PHE A 291 -27.57 -4.07 3.26
C PHE A 291 -27.98 -2.62 3.56
N ALA A 292 -28.97 -2.14 2.80
CA ALA A 292 -29.49 -0.79 2.97
C ALA A 292 -30.24 -0.58 4.30
N ASN A 293 -30.64 -1.67 4.96
CA ASN A 293 -31.18 -1.69 6.30
C ASN A 293 -30.84 -3.03 6.97
N ILE A 294 -30.10 -2.98 8.08
CA ILE A 294 -29.67 -4.21 8.81
C ILE A 294 -30.83 -4.99 9.47
N ALA A 295 -32.01 -4.38 9.60
CA ALA A 295 -33.20 -5.06 10.10
C ALA A 295 -33.78 -6.09 9.11
N TYR A 296 -33.36 -6.01 7.83
CA TYR A 296 -33.81 -6.90 6.77
C TYR A 296 -32.65 -7.75 6.24
N GLN A 297 -32.98 -8.91 5.66
CA GLN A 297 -32.00 -9.81 5.04
C GLN A 297 -31.71 -9.48 3.56
N GLU A 298 -32.40 -8.50 3.02
CA GLU A 298 -32.26 -8.08 1.65
C GLU A 298 -30.95 -7.30 1.45
N PHE A 299 -30.27 -7.58 0.31
CA PHE A 299 -29.03 -6.91 -0.02
C PHE A 299 -28.89 -6.71 -1.55
N THR A 300 -28.20 -5.67 -1.93
CA THR A 300 -27.61 -5.55 -3.26
C THR A 300 -26.20 -6.10 -3.25
N PHE A 301 -25.72 -6.63 -4.37
CA PHE A 301 -24.39 -7.19 -4.48
C PHE A 301 -23.68 -6.82 -5.76
N GLY A 302 -22.38 -6.88 -5.73
CA GLY A 302 -21.53 -6.86 -6.90
C GLY A 302 -20.43 -7.92 -6.77
N ARG A 303 -20.20 -8.65 -7.87
CA ARG A 303 -19.19 -9.72 -7.93
C ARG A 303 -18.36 -9.59 -9.20
N VAL A 304 -17.04 -9.77 -9.07
CA VAL A 304 -16.15 -9.99 -10.21
C VAL A 304 -15.36 -11.26 -10.02
N GLN A 305 -15.23 -12.01 -11.10
CA GLN A 305 -14.32 -13.14 -11.23
C GLN A 305 -13.29 -12.82 -12.31
N SER A 306 -12.01 -13.03 -12.00
CA SER A 306 -10.90 -12.78 -12.92
C SER A 306 -10.06 -14.02 -13.10
N ILE A 307 -9.81 -14.41 -14.34
CA ILE A 307 -8.85 -15.45 -14.73
C ILE A 307 -7.67 -14.73 -15.38
N ILE A 308 -6.46 -14.97 -14.88
CA ILE A 308 -5.25 -14.28 -15.33
C ILE A 308 -4.20 -15.33 -15.70
N GLY A 309 -3.70 -15.23 -16.92
CA GLY A 309 -2.50 -15.93 -17.38
C GLY A 309 -1.38 -14.92 -17.64
N LYS A 310 -0.19 -15.11 -17.06
CA LYS A 310 0.95 -14.21 -17.26
C LYS A 310 2.20 -15.02 -17.49
N TYR A 311 2.87 -14.76 -18.62
CA TYR A 311 4.19 -15.32 -18.94
C TYR A 311 5.25 -14.22 -18.90
N ASP A 312 6.33 -14.47 -18.21
CA ASP A 312 7.42 -13.52 -17.94
C ASP A 312 8.74 -14.21 -18.31
N LEU A 313 9.42 -13.71 -19.32
CA LEU A 313 10.72 -14.18 -19.78
C LEU A 313 11.78 -13.11 -19.52
N LEU A 314 12.61 -13.33 -18.53
CA LEU A 314 13.73 -12.49 -18.20
C LEU A 314 15.01 -13.06 -18.81
N PHE A 315 15.68 -12.27 -19.66
CA PHE A 315 16.99 -12.57 -20.23
C PHE A 315 18.07 -11.69 -19.62
N LYS A 316 19.08 -12.32 -19.02
CA LYS A 316 20.25 -11.67 -18.40
C LYS A 316 21.52 -12.18 -19.07
N PRO A 317 21.97 -11.60 -20.20
CA PRO A 317 23.22 -11.99 -20.82
C PRO A 317 24.44 -11.79 -19.91
N ASN A 318 24.36 -10.79 -19.02
CA ASN A 318 25.32 -10.50 -17.95
C ASN A 318 24.62 -9.79 -16.79
N GLU A 319 25.34 -9.52 -15.71
CA GLU A 319 24.78 -8.88 -14.48
C GLU A 319 24.27 -7.45 -14.70
N LYS A 320 24.80 -6.74 -15.71
CA LYS A 320 24.51 -5.33 -15.98
C LYS A 320 23.37 -5.11 -16.95
N PHE A 321 22.98 -6.11 -17.73
CA PHE A 321 21.97 -5.97 -18.76
C PHE A 321 20.84 -6.98 -18.58
N LYS A 322 19.61 -6.49 -18.54
CA LYS A 322 18.41 -7.30 -18.34
C LYS A 322 17.34 -6.87 -19.35
N ILE A 323 16.75 -7.85 -20.01
CA ILE A 323 15.57 -7.67 -20.87
C ILE A 323 14.47 -8.56 -20.30
N ASN A 324 13.27 -8.03 -20.14
CA ASN A 324 12.12 -8.80 -19.69
C ASN A 324 10.95 -8.61 -20.67
N THR A 325 10.48 -9.71 -21.23
CA THR A 325 9.27 -9.76 -22.07
C THR A 325 8.15 -10.36 -21.24
N VAL A 326 7.01 -9.66 -21.19
CA VAL A 326 5.84 -10.10 -20.44
C VAL A 326 4.64 -10.17 -21.37
N LEU A 327 3.95 -11.29 -21.35
CA LEU A 327 2.67 -11.50 -22.02
C LEU A 327 1.61 -11.76 -20.96
N ASP A 328 0.55 -10.97 -20.98
CA ASP A 328 -0.57 -11.07 -20.05
C ASP A 328 -1.87 -11.38 -20.82
N PHE A 329 -2.68 -12.23 -20.22
CA PHE A 329 -4.09 -12.38 -20.60
C PHE A 329 -4.96 -12.32 -19.35
N THR A 330 -6.01 -11.51 -19.41
CA THR A 330 -6.97 -11.38 -18.31
C THR A 330 -8.38 -11.45 -18.85
N GLN A 331 -9.21 -12.32 -18.26
CA GLN A 331 -10.64 -12.35 -18.42
C GLN A 331 -11.30 -11.91 -17.13
N ASN A 332 -12.11 -10.85 -17.18
CA ASN A 332 -12.91 -10.37 -16.07
C ASN A 332 -14.39 -10.60 -16.38
N LYS A 333 -15.13 -11.23 -15.46
CA LYS A 333 -16.58 -11.41 -15.53
C LYS A 333 -17.23 -10.70 -14.35
N GLY A 334 -17.97 -9.62 -14.60
CA GLY A 334 -18.70 -8.84 -13.61
C GLY A 334 -20.19 -9.11 -13.66
N ASN A 335 -20.83 -9.21 -12.49
CA ASN A 335 -22.27 -9.25 -12.33
C ASN A 335 -22.68 -8.67 -10.97
N GLY A 336 -23.93 -8.25 -10.84
CA GLY A 336 -24.46 -7.69 -9.60
C GLY A 336 -25.94 -7.38 -9.71
N SER A 337 -26.52 -6.85 -8.65
CA SER A 337 -27.93 -6.44 -8.61
C SER A 337 -28.23 -5.39 -9.69
N ASP A 338 -27.28 -4.46 -9.88
CA ASP A 338 -27.43 -3.31 -10.78
C ASP A 338 -26.48 -3.37 -11.99
N ILE A 339 -25.83 -4.51 -12.21
CA ILE A 339 -24.90 -4.74 -13.32
C ILE A 339 -25.27 -6.04 -14.02
N ILE A 340 -25.72 -5.95 -15.26
CA ILE A 340 -25.95 -7.12 -16.10
C ILE A 340 -24.62 -7.81 -16.38
N ASN A 341 -24.62 -9.15 -16.42
CA ASN A 341 -23.43 -9.95 -16.72
C ASN A 341 -22.61 -9.40 -17.89
N LYS A 342 -21.40 -8.98 -17.61
CA LYS A 342 -20.44 -8.44 -18.58
C LYS A 342 -19.11 -9.17 -18.48
N THR A 343 -18.50 -9.40 -19.63
CA THR A 343 -17.17 -10.02 -19.71
C THR A 343 -16.24 -9.09 -20.48
N ARG A 344 -15.01 -8.95 -19.96
CA ARG A 344 -13.93 -8.18 -20.59
C ARG A 344 -12.72 -9.08 -20.76
N HIS A 345 -12.16 -9.07 -21.96
CA HIS A 345 -10.90 -9.75 -22.27
C HIS A 345 -9.81 -8.71 -22.55
N ILE A 346 -8.65 -8.87 -21.94
CA ILE A 346 -7.49 -8.00 -22.15
C ILE A 346 -6.29 -8.88 -22.42
N GLY A 347 -5.71 -8.75 -23.61
CA GLY A 347 -4.37 -9.26 -23.92
C GLY A 347 -3.36 -8.13 -23.81
N ALA A 348 -2.18 -8.38 -23.30
CA ALA A 348 -1.13 -7.36 -23.21
C ALA A 348 0.26 -7.92 -23.48
N ALA A 349 1.10 -7.10 -24.10
CA ALA A 349 2.51 -7.36 -24.26
C ALA A 349 3.34 -6.20 -23.72
N SER A 350 4.39 -6.52 -22.95
CA SER A 350 5.33 -5.53 -22.40
C SER A 350 6.77 -5.96 -22.66
N LEU A 351 7.63 -4.98 -22.91
CA LEU A 351 9.07 -5.14 -23.01
C LEU A 351 9.73 -4.17 -22.03
N LEU A 352 10.56 -4.69 -21.13
CA LEU A 352 11.29 -3.93 -20.13
C LEU A 352 12.79 -4.16 -20.32
N ILE A 353 13.57 -3.09 -20.23
CA ILE A 353 15.03 -3.11 -20.34
C ILE A 353 15.59 -2.40 -19.10
N SER A 354 16.64 -2.98 -18.51
CA SER A 354 17.45 -2.37 -17.46
C SER A 354 18.91 -2.58 -17.80
N HIS A 355 19.69 -1.50 -17.88
CA HIS A 355 21.08 -1.54 -18.29
C HIS A 355 21.97 -0.61 -17.46
N GLU A 356 23.01 -1.18 -16.88
CA GLU A 356 24.05 -0.46 -16.17
C GLU A 356 25.23 -0.18 -17.09
N LEU A 357 25.37 1.09 -17.52
CA LEU A 357 26.49 1.56 -18.32
C LEU A 357 27.63 2.04 -17.40
N GLY A 358 28.59 1.15 -17.17
CA GLY A 358 29.67 1.39 -16.22
C GLY A 358 29.21 1.27 -14.76
N SER A 359 29.90 1.95 -13.84
CA SER A 359 29.64 1.89 -12.40
C SER A 359 28.70 2.99 -11.87
N ARG A 360 28.43 4.03 -12.68
CA ARG A 360 27.74 5.25 -12.22
C ARG A 360 26.43 5.52 -12.91
N PHE A 361 26.22 5.00 -14.11
CA PHE A 361 25.04 5.30 -14.92
C PHE A 361 24.23 4.05 -15.22
N MET A 362 22.93 4.16 -15.03
CA MET A 362 21.95 3.12 -15.33
C MET A 362 20.74 3.74 -16.00
N TYR A 363 20.13 3.03 -16.95
CA TYR A 363 18.81 3.39 -17.46
C TYR A 363 17.85 2.20 -17.45
N GLU A 364 16.58 2.51 -17.36
CA GLU A 364 15.46 1.58 -17.49
C GLU A 364 14.52 2.12 -18.56
N ALA A 365 14.06 1.25 -19.45
CA ALA A 365 13.08 1.59 -20.47
C ALA A 365 12.00 0.52 -20.53
N GLY A 366 10.78 0.92 -20.83
CA GLY A 366 9.67 -0.01 -20.94
C GLY A 366 8.64 0.45 -21.96
N LEU A 367 8.02 -0.53 -22.63
CA LEU A 367 6.88 -0.35 -23.55
C LEU A 367 5.80 -1.37 -23.20
N ARG A 368 4.54 -0.97 -23.31
CA ARG A 368 3.37 -1.86 -23.17
C ARG A 368 2.27 -1.46 -24.15
N LYS A 369 1.63 -2.47 -24.72
CA LYS A 369 0.38 -2.33 -25.47
C LYS A 369 -0.63 -3.36 -24.98
N GLU A 370 -1.86 -2.91 -24.75
CA GLU A 370 -3.00 -3.79 -24.48
C GLU A 370 -3.88 -3.92 -25.73
N ILE A 371 -4.56 -5.04 -25.84
CA ILE A 371 -5.52 -5.37 -26.91
C ILE A 371 -6.80 -5.83 -26.24
N THR A 372 -7.89 -5.13 -26.51
CA THR A 372 -9.24 -5.41 -25.98
C THR A 372 -10.28 -4.78 -26.88
N ASN A 373 -11.51 -5.30 -26.85
CA ASN A 373 -12.64 -4.75 -27.59
C ASN A 373 -13.44 -3.71 -26.77
N ASN A 374 -13.07 -3.48 -25.50
CA ASN A 374 -13.87 -2.65 -24.60
C ASN A 374 -13.43 -1.19 -24.56
N TYR A 375 -12.22 -0.89 -25.02
CA TYR A 375 -11.66 0.47 -25.05
C TYR A 375 -10.46 0.55 -25.98
N GLU A 376 -10.12 1.75 -26.44
CA GLU A 376 -8.90 1.99 -27.17
C GLU A 376 -7.73 2.14 -26.18
N SER A 377 -6.80 1.19 -26.19
CA SER A 377 -5.63 1.23 -25.32
C SER A 377 -4.53 2.12 -25.92
N PRO A 378 -3.97 3.07 -25.17
CA PRO A 378 -2.80 3.80 -25.61
C PRO A 378 -1.55 2.92 -25.64
N VAL A 379 -0.54 3.31 -26.41
CA VAL A 379 0.82 2.81 -26.23
C VAL A 379 1.40 3.45 -24.99
N LEU A 380 1.83 2.64 -24.04
CA LEU A 380 2.44 3.08 -22.79
C LEU A 380 3.95 2.95 -22.88
N PHE A 381 4.66 3.89 -22.27
CA PHE A 381 6.11 3.82 -22.15
C PHE A 381 6.58 4.34 -20.79
N SER A 382 7.77 3.94 -20.41
CA SER A 382 8.52 4.49 -19.29
C SER A 382 9.99 4.59 -19.68
N LEU A 383 10.64 5.65 -19.22
CA LEU A 383 12.09 5.85 -19.36
C LEU A 383 12.60 6.43 -18.04
N GLY A 384 13.54 5.75 -17.43
CA GLY A 384 14.18 6.17 -16.21
C GLY A 384 15.70 6.15 -16.33
N THR A 385 16.37 7.07 -15.64
CA THR A 385 17.83 7.10 -15.52
C THR A 385 18.24 7.29 -14.06
N LYS A 386 19.38 6.73 -13.72
CA LYS A 386 20.03 6.88 -12.41
C LYS A 386 21.49 7.18 -12.66
N TYR A 387 21.99 8.27 -12.08
CA TYR A 387 23.38 8.66 -12.17
C TYR A 387 23.97 8.93 -10.79
N GLN A 388 25.04 8.22 -10.45
CA GLN A 388 25.76 8.40 -9.19
C GLN A 388 26.90 9.43 -9.39
N PHE A 389 26.65 10.68 -9.00
CA PHE A 389 27.63 11.77 -9.09
C PHE A 389 28.78 11.56 -8.11
N ALA A 390 28.47 11.13 -6.90
CA ALA A 390 29.41 10.84 -5.84
C ALA A 390 28.96 9.59 -5.06
N PRO A 391 29.82 8.95 -4.26
CA PRO A 391 29.41 7.81 -3.43
C PRO A 391 28.20 8.10 -2.52
N PHE A 392 28.03 9.36 -2.14
CA PHE A 392 26.95 9.81 -1.26
C PHE A 392 25.77 10.43 -1.99
N TYR A 393 25.86 10.70 -3.33
CA TYR A 393 24.80 11.39 -4.06
C TYR A 393 24.43 10.72 -5.38
N THR A 394 23.15 10.45 -5.53
CA THR A 394 22.54 9.85 -6.73
C THR A 394 21.38 10.70 -7.22
N LEU A 395 21.37 11.03 -8.52
CA LEU A 395 20.26 11.65 -9.22
C LEU A 395 19.46 10.58 -9.97
N LYS A 396 18.14 10.66 -9.90
CA LYS A 396 17.20 9.83 -10.65
C LYS A 396 16.29 10.73 -11.47
N LEU A 397 16.08 10.38 -12.74
CA LEU A 397 15.10 11.04 -13.61
C LEU A 397 14.17 9.98 -14.18
N ASN A 398 12.87 10.25 -14.23
CA ASN A 398 11.90 9.32 -14.77
C ASN A 398 10.81 10.06 -15.54
N THR A 399 10.36 9.47 -16.65
CA THR A 399 9.16 9.92 -17.37
C THR A 399 8.36 8.71 -17.82
N SER A 400 7.03 8.83 -17.82
CA SER A 400 6.15 7.73 -18.22
C SER A 400 4.79 8.21 -18.70
N LYS A 401 4.17 7.39 -19.55
CA LYS A 401 2.76 7.48 -19.92
C LYS A 401 2.00 6.35 -19.27
N ASN A 402 0.95 6.69 -18.52
CA ASN A 402 0.14 5.73 -17.76
C ASN A 402 -1.34 5.91 -18.09
N PHE A 403 -2.18 4.98 -17.63
CA PHE A 403 -3.60 5.01 -17.90
C PHE A 403 -4.42 4.32 -16.82
N ARG A 404 -5.74 4.57 -16.83
CA ARG A 404 -6.74 3.84 -16.06
C ARG A 404 -7.95 3.53 -16.95
N ILE A 405 -8.39 2.28 -16.94
CA ILE A 405 -9.58 1.85 -17.66
C ILE A 405 -10.85 2.17 -16.87
N PRO A 406 -11.99 2.45 -17.53
CA PRO A 406 -13.30 2.53 -16.90
C PRO A 406 -13.67 1.20 -16.25
N THR A 407 -14.32 1.23 -15.11
CA THR A 407 -14.78 0.05 -14.36
C THR A 407 -16.08 -0.51 -14.94
N PHE A 408 -16.50 -1.66 -14.44
CA PHE A 408 -17.83 -2.17 -14.79
C PHE A 408 -18.94 -1.28 -14.26
N ASN A 409 -18.81 -0.67 -13.07
CA ASN A 409 -19.76 0.32 -12.58
C ASN A 409 -19.81 1.55 -13.49
N ASP A 410 -18.65 2.09 -13.88
CA ASP A 410 -18.60 3.26 -14.76
C ASP A 410 -19.34 3.01 -16.08
N LEU A 411 -19.20 1.81 -16.65
CA LEU A 411 -19.74 1.50 -17.98
C LEU A 411 -21.17 0.94 -17.95
N TYR A 412 -21.52 0.13 -16.94
CA TYR A 412 -22.67 -0.78 -17.04
C TYR A 412 -23.64 -0.73 -15.86
N TRP A 413 -23.46 0.19 -14.91
CA TRP A 413 -24.45 0.40 -13.85
C TRP A 413 -25.80 0.82 -14.46
N GLN A 414 -26.87 0.08 -14.15
CA GLN A 414 -28.14 0.17 -14.88
C GLN A 414 -28.77 1.57 -14.84
N GLU A 415 -28.66 2.28 -13.71
CA GLU A 415 -29.30 3.59 -13.57
C GLU A 415 -28.51 4.74 -14.22
N GLY A 416 -27.19 4.62 -14.32
CA GLY A 416 -26.37 5.77 -14.73
C GLY A 416 -25.04 5.46 -15.41
N GLY A 417 -24.72 4.20 -15.69
CA GLY A 417 -23.48 3.83 -16.39
C GLY A 417 -23.39 4.44 -17.79
N ASN A 418 -22.17 4.64 -18.30
CA ASN A 418 -21.91 5.24 -19.60
C ASN A 418 -20.90 4.39 -20.40
N ALA A 419 -21.39 3.68 -21.42
CA ALA A 419 -20.58 2.79 -22.25
C ALA A 419 -19.58 3.51 -23.17
N GLU A 420 -19.73 4.83 -23.36
CA GLU A 420 -18.88 5.66 -24.23
C GLU A 420 -17.65 6.22 -23.53
N LEU A 421 -17.43 5.86 -22.27
CA LEU A 421 -16.29 6.36 -21.49
C LEU A 421 -14.96 5.87 -22.07
N LYS A 422 -14.01 6.79 -22.12
CA LYS A 422 -12.63 6.56 -22.54
C LYS A 422 -11.74 6.27 -21.33
N PRO A 423 -10.65 5.51 -21.52
CA PRO A 423 -9.61 5.42 -20.49
C PRO A 423 -9.02 6.79 -20.17
N GLU A 424 -8.76 7.04 -18.88
CA GLU A 424 -7.92 8.15 -18.46
C GLU A 424 -6.48 7.92 -18.93
N SER A 425 -5.79 8.96 -19.29
CA SER A 425 -4.36 8.90 -19.62
C SER A 425 -3.56 9.94 -18.87
N SER A 426 -2.34 9.62 -18.48
CA SER A 426 -1.45 10.57 -17.84
C SER A 426 -0.05 10.55 -18.43
N TRP A 427 0.55 11.74 -18.44
CA TRP A 427 1.97 11.94 -18.65
C TRP A 427 2.59 12.43 -17.36
N GLN A 428 3.77 11.93 -17.02
CA GLN A 428 4.45 12.35 -15.82
C GLN A 428 5.97 12.39 -16.00
N VAL A 429 6.57 13.26 -15.21
CA VAL A 429 8.01 13.45 -15.10
C VAL A 429 8.35 13.59 -13.61
N GLU A 430 9.47 13.01 -13.20
CA GLU A 430 9.96 13.14 -11.83
C GLU A 430 11.49 13.22 -11.78
N MET A 431 12.00 13.94 -10.79
CA MET A 431 13.41 14.09 -10.50
C MET A 431 13.66 13.82 -9.02
N GLY A 432 14.39 12.75 -8.73
CA GLY A 432 14.75 12.32 -7.38
C GLY A 432 16.23 12.55 -7.07
N ASN A 433 16.50 13.14 -5.92
CA ASN A 433 17.85 13.33 -5.38
C ASN A 433 17.98 12.44 -4.15
N VAL A 434 18.95 11.56 -4.11
CA VAL A 434 19.19 10.62 -3.01
C VAL A 434 20.58 10.83 -2.43
N PHE A 435 20.63 11.14 -1.15
CA PHE A 435 21.84 11.31 -0.37
C PHE A 435 21.95 10.16 0.64
N THR A 436 23.08 9.45 0.62
CA THR A 436 23.36 8.36 1.56
C THR A 436 24.74 8.56 2.18
N VAL A 437 24.77 8.79 3.48
CA VAL A 437 26.01 8.99 4.23
C VAL A 437 25.97 8.11 5.48
N LYS A 438 26.78 7.05 5.52
CA LYS A 438 26.79 6.07 6.61
C LYS A 438 25.37 5.54 6.91
N ASP A 439 24.88 5.81 8.10
CA ASP A 439 23.60 5.35 8.64
C ASP A 439 22.40 6.27 8.26
N VAL A 440 22.65 7.33 7.47
CA VAL A 440 21.63 8.32 7.08
C VAL A 440 21.34 8.21 5.60
N MET A 441 20.05 8.12 5.26
CA MET A 441 19.52 8.30 3.91
C MET A 441 18.54 9.47 3.91
N PHE A 442 18.70 10.37 2.94
CA PHE A 442 17.76 11.45 2.69
C PHE A 442 17.46 11.52 1.19
N SER A 443 16.21 11.60 0.83
CA SER A 443 15.82 11.77 -0.58
C SER A 443 14.77 12.85 -0.72
N VAL A 444 14.86 13.60 -1.84
CA VAL A 444 13.84 14.57 -2.26
C VAL A 444 13.48 14.30 -3.71
N THR A 445 12.19 14.10 -3.98
CA THR A 445 11.68 13.88 -5.33
C THR A 445 10.65 14.93 -5.68
N GLY A 446 10.94 15.73 -6.72
CA GLY A 446 9.96 16.60 -7.36
C GLY A 446 9.25 15.86 -8.48
N TYR A 447 7.94 16.10 -8.66
CA TYR A 447 7.14 15.43 -9.67
C TYR A 447 6.12 16.37 -10.31
N TYR A 448 5.74 16.02 -11.55
CA TYR A 448 4.68 16.65 -12.31
C TYR A 448 3.88 15.58 -13.06
N ILE A 449 2.55 15.61 -12.94
CA ILE A 449 1.62 14.67 -13.56
C ILE A 449 0.51 15.46 -14.26
N LYS A 450 0.27 15.18 -15.53
CA LYS A 450 -0.87 15.71 -16.28
C LYS A 450 -1.80 14.60 -16.68
N ILE A 451 -3.05 14.63 -16.19
CA ILE A 451 -4.10 13.64 -16.43
C ILE A 451 -5.11 14.22 -17.42
N LYS A 452 -5.46 13.46 -18.44
CA LYS A 452 -6.52 13.78 -19.41
C LYS A 452 -7.64 12.76 -19.32
N ASP A 453 -8.85 13.20 -19.67
CA ASP A 453 -10.07 12.38 -19.69
C ASP A 453 -10.35 11.72 -18.32
N MET A 454 -10.08 12.44 -17.23
CA MET A 454 -10.28 11.93 -15.88
C MET A 454 -11.75 11.59 -15.66
N LEU A 455 -11.99 10.39 -15.13
CA LEU A 455 -13.33 9.89 -14.85
C LEU A 455 -13.83 10.42 -13.51
N ARG A 456 -15.00 11.05 -13.54
CA ARG A 456 -15.69 11.53 -12.35
C ARG A 456 -17.17 11.20 -12.42
N TRP A 457 -17.72 10.84 -11.25
CA TRP A 457 -19.16 10.76 -11.07
C TRP A 457 -19.68 12.15 -10.72
N VAL A 458 -20.63 12.63 -11.48
CA VAL A 458 -21.26 13.96 -11.30
C VAL A 458 -22.77 13.84 -11.24
N PRO A 459 -23.47 14.68 -10.46
CA PRO A 459 -24.92 14.72 -10.43
C PRO A 459 -25.45 15.29 -11.76
N THR A 460 -26.28 14.52 -12.47
CA THR A 460 -26.88 14.91 -13.74
C THR A 460 -28.34 14.46 -13.73
N GLY A 461 -29.30 15.41 -13.74
CA GLY A 461 -30.73 15.11 -13.75
C GLY A 461 -31.22 14.28 -12.56
N GLY A 462 -30.64 14.50 -11.37
CA GLY A 462 -31.01 13.77 -10.14
C GLY A 462 -30.31 12.42 -9.96
N LEU A 463 -29.52 11.97 -10.93
CA LEU A 463 -28.73 10.74 -10.87
C LEU A 463 -27.23 11.07 -10.93
N TRP A 464 -26.41 10.25 -10.30
CA TRP A 464 -24.96 10.29 -10.45
C TRP A 464 -24.55 9.55 -11.73
N ARG A 465 -23.77 10.20 -12.58
CA ARG A 465 -23.29 9.62 -13.84
C ARG A 465 -21.78 9.80 -13.99
N PRO A 466 -21.05 8.78 -14.48
CA PRO A 466 -19.64 8.90 -14.77
C PRO A 466 -19.41 9.59 -16.12
N ILE A 467 -18.49 10.53 -16.15
CA ILE A 467 -18.13 11.28 -17.36
C ILE A 467 -16.60 11.49 -17.42
N ASN A 468 -16.08 11.63 -18.65
CA ASN A 468 -14.70 12.06 -18.90
C ASN A 468 -14.67 13.58 -19.10
N THR A 469 -14.53 14.35 -18.05
CA THR A 469 -14.57 15.82 -18.17
C THR A 469 -13.32 16.53 -17.73
N ASP A 470 -12.57 15.93 -16.82
CA ASP A 470 -11.54 16.68 -16.14
C ASP A 470 -10.18 16.51 -16.80
N ARG A 471 -9.49 17.64 -16.92
CA ARG A 471 -8.04 17.71 -17.07
C ARG A 471 -7.49 18.11 -15.73
N VAL A 472 -6.59 17.32 -15.21
CA VAL A 472 -6.00 17.54 -13.88
C VAL A 472 -4.48 17.66 -14.01
N GLU A 473 -3.96 18.67 -13.37
CA GLU A 473 -2.54 18.91 -13.23
C GLU A 473 -2.15 18.71 -11.78
N THR A 474 -1.20 17.80 -11.54
CA THR A 474 -0.68 17.55 -10.21
C THR A 474 0.82 17.71 -10.17
N TYR A 475 1.33 18.45 -9.19
CA TYR A 475 2.75 18.63 -8.97
C TYR A 475 3.07 18.77 -7.48
N GLY A 476 4.32 18.51 -7.15
CA GLY A 476 4.74 18.60 -5.76
C GLY A 476 6.16 18.09 -5.52
N ALA A 477 6.46 17.94 -4.25
CA ALA A 477 7.71 17.38 -3.77
C ALA A 477 7.48 16.42 -2.61
N GLU A 478 8.24 15.34 -2.58
CA GLU A 478 8.26 14.33 -1.51
C GLU A 478 9.66 14.26 -0.92
N ALA A 479 9.77 14.25 0.40
CA ALA A 479 11.01 14.01 1.12
C ALA A 479 10.89 12.76 1.98
N LEU A 480 11.94 11.93 1.97
CA LEU A 480 12.08 10.75 2.80
C LEU A 480 13.39 10.86 3.58
N PHE A 481 13.34 10.66 4.87
CA PHE A 481 14.49 10.59 5.76
C PHE A 481 14.51 9.26 6.50
N SER A 482 15.66 8.61 6.55
CA SER A 482 15.86 7.39 7.33
C SER A 482 17.22 7.43 8.02
N TYR A 483 17.22 7.15 9.31
CA TYR A 483 18.40 6.95 10.11
C TYR A 483 18.23 5.69 10.95
N SER A 484 19.23 4.80 10.94
CA SER A 484 19.21 3.60 11.78
C SER A 484 20.61 3.29 12.24
N LYS A 485 20.81 3.18 13.55
CA LYS A 485 22.11 2.89 14.15
C LYS A 485 22.01 1.97 15.35
N THR A 486 22.93 1.01 15.39
CA THR A 486 23.14 0.15 16.56
C THR A 486 24.46 0.49 17.22
N LEU A 487 24.44 0.77 18.53
CA LEU A 487 25.58 1.12 19.36
C LEU A 487 25.61 0.20 20.58
N GLY A 488 26.35 -0.89 20.51
CA GLY A 488 26.35 -1.92 21.53
C GLY A 488 24.96 -2.53 21.73
N VAL A 489 24.35 -2.32 22.90
CA VAL A 489 23.01 -2.83 23.24
C VAL A 489 21.89 -1.87 22.86
N HIS A 490 22.21 -0.70 22.33
CA HIS A 490 21.26 0.35 21.97
C HIS A 490 21.03 0.34 20.46
N ALA A 491 19.79 0.35 20.02
CA ALA A 491 19.41 0.55 18.62
C ALA A 491 18.41 1.71 18.52
N VAL A 492 18.70 2.64 17.61
CA VAL A 492 17.84 3.80 17.32
C VAL A 492 17.47 3.77 15.84
N SER A 493 16.21 4.02 15.53
CA SER A 493 15.74 4.22 14.15
C SER A 493 14.80 5.41 14.10
N LEU A 494 15.02 6.31 13.15
CA LEU A 494 14.17 7.46 12.86
C LEU A 494 13.84 7.43 11.38
N ASN A 495 12.54 7.38 11.05
CA ASN A 495 12.03 7.50 9.69
C ASN A 495 11.06 8.68 9.66
N ALA A 496 11.16 9.52 8.64
CA ALA A 496 10.23 10.62 8.43
C ALA A 496 9.90 10.78 6.96
N THR A 497 8.66 11.19 6.68
CA THR A 497 8.19 11.50 5.33
C THR A 497 7.52 12.86 5.32
N TYR A 498 7.65 13.59 4.22
CA TYR A 498 6.94 14.84 3.99
C TYR A 498 6.53 14.92 2.53
N GLY A 499 5.29 15.29 2.28
CA GLY A 499 4.73 15.52 0.96
C GLY A 499 4.10 16.90 0.86
N TYR A 500 4.48 17.64 -0.19
CA TYR A 500 3.77 18.82 -0.67
C TYR A 500 3.10 18.48 -1.99
N THR A 501 1.78 18.67 -2.10
CA THR A 501 0.98 18.24 -3.26
C THR A 501 0.00 19.33 -3.67
N VAL A 502 0.09 19.79 -4.89
CA VAL A 502 -0.93 20.59 -5.57
C VAL A 502 -1.56 19.72 -6.63
N SER A 503 -2.89 19.56 -6.61
CA SER A 503 -3.65 18.81 -7.62
C SER A 503 -4.87 19.63 -8.04
N LYS A 504 -4.84 20.18 -9.24
CA LYS A 504 -5.83 21.16 -9.72
C LYS A 504 -6.58 20.67 -10.93
N ASN A 505 -7.88 20.92 -10.93
CA ASN A 505 -8.67 20.88 -12.16
C ASN A 505 -8.26 22.05 -13.06
N GLU A 506 -7.78 21.79 -14.28
CA GLU A 506 -7.30 22.85 -15.21
C GLU A 506 -8.39 23.83 -15.63
N THR A 507 -9.67 23.41 -15.60
CA THR A 507 -10.79 24.26 -16.02
C THR A 507 -11.22 25.25 -14.94
N THR A 508 -11.26 24.80 -13.68
CA THR A 508 -11.73 25.63 -12.56
C THR A 508 -10.59 26.26 -11.78
N GLY A 509 -9.36 25.74 -11.89
CA GLY A 509 -8.21 26.14 -11.07
C GLY A 509 -8.26 25.61 -9.63
N ASN A 510 -9.33 24.91 -9.26
CA ASN A 510 -9.57 24.44 -7.89
C ASN A 510 -8.75 23.19 -7.55
N GLN A 511 -8.30 23.11 -6.29
CA GLN A 511 -7.67 21.91 -5.75
C GLN A 511 -8.68 20.75 -5.72
N LEU A 512 -8.24 19.54 -6.03
CA LEU A 512 -9.10 18.36 -5.89
C LEU A 512 -9.47 18.14 -4.43
N ILE A 513 -10.70 17.67 -4.23
CA ILE A 513 -11.22 17.36 -2.90
C ILE A 513 -10.43 16.22 -2.24
N TYR A 514 -10.28 16.28 -0.91
CA TYR A 514 -9.52 15.32 -0.11
C TYR A 514 -8.06 15.14 -0.57
N VAL A 515 -7.44 16.22 -1.04
CA VAL A 515 -6.01 16.29 -1.35
C VAL A 515 -5.40 17.41 -0.50
N PRO A 516 -4.71 17.08 0.60
CA PRO A 516 -4.05 18.10 1.42
C PRO A 516 -2.82 18.66 0.69
N TYR A 517 -2.54 19.95 0.89
CA TYR A 517 -1.28 20.53 0.41
C TYR A 517 -0.06 19.94 1.12
N HIS A 518 -0.20 19.61 2.38
CA HIS A 518 0.90 19.14 3.22
C HIS A 518 0.53 17.87 3.97
N LYS A 519 1.40 16.89 3.95
CA LYS A 519 1.34 15.72 4.82
C LYS A 519 2.72 15.40 5.36
N ALA A 520 2.81 15.05 6.64
CA ALA A 520 4.06 14.63 7.26
C ALA A 520 3.86 13.44 8.20
N THR A 521 4.85 12.56 8.23
CA THR A 521 4.93 11.47 9.22
C THR A 521 6.32 11.39 9.80
N ALA A 522 6.42 10.96 11.06
CA ALA A 522 7.69 10.60 11.67
C ALA A 522 7.52 9.39 12.58
N SER A 523 8.49 8.50 12.61
CA SER A 523 8.52 7.34 13.49
C SER A 523 9.91 7.22 14.11
N LEU A 524 9.97 7.33 15.44
CA LEU A 524 11.17 7.13 16.23
C LEU A 524 11.05 5.83 17.01
N SER A 525 12.02 4.95 16.91
CA SER A 525 12.11 3.75 17.73
C SER A 525 13.45 3.68 18.43
N TYR A 526 13.43 3.21 19.67
CA TYR A 526 14.59 2.98 20.48
C TYR A 526 14.48 1.62 21.15
N SER A 527 15.54 0.84 21.06
CA SER A 527 15.62 -0.46 21.72
C SER A 527 16.88 -0.56 22.56
N ILE A 528 16.75 -1.13 23.75
CA ILE A 528 17.86 -1.45 24.64
C ILE A 528 17.67 -2.85 25.21
N LYS A 529 18.56 -3.79 24.87
CA LYS A 529 18.46 -5.20 25.28
C LYS A 529 17.08 -5.79 24.94
N LYS A 530 16.23 -6.03 25.95
CA LYS A 530 14.91 -6.64 25.85
C LYS A 530 13.78 -5.62 25.78
N PHE A 531 14.04 -4.34 25.98
CA PHE A 531 13.05 -3.27 25.99
C PHE A 531 13.12 -2.49 24.69
N SER A 532 11.95 -2.14 24.14
CA SER A 532 11.80 -1.24 23.01
C SER A 532 10.68 -0.25 23.27
N ALA A 533 10.88 0.99 22.82
CA ALA A 533 9.85 2.02 22.82
C ALA A 533 9.80 2.69 21.45
N TYR A 534 8.62 3.14 21.04
CA TYR A 534 8.49 3.88 19.80
C TYR A 534 7.42 4.98 19.92
N TYR A 535 7.55 5.96 19.04
CA TYR A 535 6.61 7.04 18.89
C TYR A 535 6.39 7.31 17.41
N GLN A 536 5.12 7.47 17.02
CA GLN A 536 4.70 7.80 15.65
C GLN A 536 3.95 9.12 15.65
N PHE A 537 4.24 9.95 14.68
CA PHE A 537 3.64 11.25 14.45
C PHE A 537 3.00 11.27 13.07
N LEU A 538 1.80 11.84 12.98
CA LEU A 538 1.08 12.12 11.74
C LEU A 538 0.59 13.57 11.76
N TYR A 539 0.87 14.28 10.67
CA TYR A 539 0.24 15.55 10.33
C TYR A 539 -0.45 15.42 8.98
N ASN A 540 -1.73 15.75 8.92
CA ASN A 540 -2.49 15.94 7.70
C ASN A 540 -2.92 17.40 7.62
N GLY A 541 -2.60 18.06 6.50
CA GLY A 541 -3.04 19.42 6.21
C GLY A 541 -4.53 19.49 5.94
N GLU A 542 -5.05 20.72 5.90
CA GLU A 542 -6.42 21.04 5.52
C GLU A 542 -6.79 20.44 4.17
N VAL A 543 -8.03 19.99 4.02
CA VAL A 543 -8.57 19.48 2.77
C VAL A 543 -9.91 20.13 2.42
N PHE A 544 -10.12 20.39 1.14
CA PHE A 544 -11.42 20.76 0.60
C PHE A 544 -12.33 19.54 0.49
N THR A 545 -13.59 19.67 0.90
CA THR A 545 -14.60 18.61 0.75
C THR A 545 -15.51 18.85 -0.45
N ARG A 546 -15.52 20.08 -0.99
CA ARG A 546 -16.33 20.49 -2.15
C ARG A 546 -15.45 20.93 -3.32
N SER A 547 -15.91 20.68 -4.54
CA SER A 547 -15.17 21.00 -5.77
C SER A 547 -15.06 22.50 -6.08
N ASP A 548 -15.88 23.35 -5.44
CA ASP A 548 -15.80 24.80 -5.50
C ASP A 548 -14.74 25.40 -4.56
N ASN A 549 -14.09 24.56 -3.76
CA ASN A 549 -13.13 24.93 -2.72
C ASN A 549 -13.67 25.94 -1.70
N ASN A 550 -14.96 25.87 -1.38
CA ASN A 550 -15.57 26.71 -0.36
C ASN A 550 -15.04 26.34 1.04
N SER A 551 -14.22 27.23 1.61
CA SER A 551 -13.51 27.01 2.86
C SER A 551 -14.42 26.80 4.09
N ARG A 552 -15.70 27.18 4.00
CA ARG A 552 -16.66 26.93 5.07
C ARG A 552 -16.87 25.43 5.35
N TYR A 553 -16.58 24.59 4.39
CA TYR A 553 -16.80 23.13 4.46
C TYR A 553 -15.49 22.34 4.46
N ASN A 554 -14.36 23.00 4.69
CA ASN A 554 -13.07 22.33 4.77
C ASN A 554 -13.01 21.45 6.02
N ILE A 555 -12.17 20.43 5.92
CA ILE A 555 -11.68 19.71 7.09
C ILE A 555 -10.37 20.35 7.49
N ASP A 556 -10.29 20.82 8.74
CA ASP A 556 -9.11 21.46 9.29
C ASP A 556 -7.90 20.52 9.34
N ALA A 557 -6.71 21.09 9.29
CA ALA A 557 -5.48 20.36 9.52
C ALA A 557 -5.44 19.76 10.93
N TYR A 558 -4.91 18.56 11.04
CA TYR A 558 -4.79 17.88 12.33
C TYR A 558 -3.47 17.15 12.51
N THR A 559 -3.14 16.91 13.78
CA THR A 559 -2.00 16.07 14.18
C THR A 559 -2.47 14.97 15.11
N THR A 560 -1.92 13.78 14.93
CA THR A 560 -2.08 12.68 15.87
C THR A 560 -0.75 12.03 16.16
N GLY A 561 -0.65 11.33 17.28
CA GLY A 561 0.55 10.57 17.63
C GLY A 561 0.21 9.28 18.34
N ASN A 562 0.99 8.24 18.06
CA ASN A 562 0.91 6.95 18.74
C ASN A 562 2.21 6.69 19.48
N ALA A 563 2.13 6.16 20.69
CA ALA A 563 3.28 5.72 21.47
C ALA A 563 3.14 4.23 21.81
N GLY A 564 4.24 3.53 21.89
CA GLY A 564 4.20 2.13 22.30
C GLY A 564 5.48 1.69 22.99
N VAL A 565 5.33 0.66 23.81
CA VAL A 565 6.42 0.00 24.51
C VAL A 565 6.32 -1.50 24.34
N GLU A 566 7.46 -2.18 24.25
CA GLU A 566 7.55 -3.62 24.10
C GLU A 566 8.63 -4.17 25.03
N TYR A 567 8.36 -5.31 25.62
CA TYR A 567 9.32 -6.07 26.37
C TYR A 567 9.46 -7.49 25.82
N ASN A 568 10.69 -7.85 25.42
CA ASN A 568 11.01 -9.18 24.91
C ASN A 568 11.53 -10.06 26.04
N PHE A 569 10.98 -11.26 26.18
CA PHE A 569 11.41 -12.25 27.18
C PHE A 569 11.51 -13.63 26.53
N GLY A 570 12.15 -14.55 27.23
CA GLY A 570 12.49 -15.88 26.69
C GLY A 570 13.92 -15.94 26.15
N ASN A 571 14.45 -17.13 26.02
CA ASN A 571 15.83 -17.39 25.56
C ASN A 571 15.83 -18.08 24.18
N ALA A 572 15.38 -19.34 24.12
CA ALA A 572 15.28 -20.10 22.87
C ALA A 572 14.07 -19.67 22.04
N ASN A 573 12.95 -19.32 22.70
CA ASN A 573 11.74 -18.78 22.11
C ASN A 573 11.68 -17.28 22.38
N SER A 574 11.11 -16.51 21.46
CA SER A 574 10.93 -15.07 21.61
C SER A 574 9.48 -14.77 21.97
N TYR A 575 9.27 -14.22 23.15
CA TYR A 575 7.97 -13.77 23.62
C TYR A 575 8.01 -12.25 23.80
N LYS A 576 6.99 -11.55 23.34
CA LYS A 576 6.90 -10.10 23.38
C LYS A 576 5.58 -9.68 24.02
N LEU A 577 5.64 -8.87 25.06
CA LEU A 577 4.50 -8.15 25.60
C LEU A 577 4.61 -6.69 25.15
N GLY A 578 3.52 -6.12 24.64
CA GLY A 578 3.49 -4.75 24.18
C GLY A 578 2.23 -4.01 24.59
N ALA A 579 2.35 -2.70 24.72
CA ALA A 579 1.24 -1.78 24.94
C ALA A 579 1.39 -0.56 24.01
N GLN A 580 0.27 -0.09 23.49
CA GLN A 580 0.16 1.04 22.58
C GLN A 580 -0.84 2.04 23.13
N LEU A 581 -0.53 3.31 23.05
CA LEU A 581 -1.42 4.43 23.24
C LEU A 581 -1.62 5.10 21.88
N LEU A 582 -2.83 5.02 21.35
CA LEU A 582 -3.20 5.58 20.06
C LEU A 582 -3.86 6.94 20.27
N ASN A 583 -3.66 7.86 19.33
CA ASN A 583 -4.04 9.26 19.48
C ASN A 583 -3.65 9.81 20.88
N ALA A 584 -2.37 9.70 21.23
CA ALA A 584 -1.84 9.97 22.57
C ALA A 584 -2.16 11.39 23.07
N TRP A 585 -2.35 12.35 22.16
CA TRP A 585 -2.67 13.74 22.48
C TRP A 585 -4.16 14.00 22.67
N ASN A 586 -4.99 12.98 22.43
CA ASN A 586 -6.45 13.10 22.45
C ASN A 586 -6.95 14.18 21.48
N ALA A 587 -6.36 14.22 20.27
CA ALA A 587 -6.75 15.15 19.24
C ALA A 587 -8.19 14.86 18.78
N ASP A 588 -9.00 15.90 18.69
CA ASP A 588 -10.28 15.87 18.00
C ASP A 588 -10.03 16.07 16.50
N TYR A 589 -10.46 15.14 15.68
CA TYR A 589 -10.28 15.23 14.24
C TYR A 589 -11.30 14.40 13.47
N VAL A 590 -11.52 14.81 12.23
CA VAL A 590 -12.35 14.11 11.25
C VAL A 590 -11.48 13.80 10.01
N SER A 591 -11.72 12.67 9.38
CA SER A 591 -11.05 12.30 8.12
C SER A 591 -11.98 12.47 6.90
N VAL A 592 -13.28 12.44 7.14
CA VAL A 592 -14.35 12.74 6.18
C VAL A 592 -15.34 13.63 6.91
N ASP A 593 -15.96 14.56 6.17
CA ASP A 593 -16.95 15.47 6.73
C ASP A 593 -18.00 14.71 7.58
N SER A 594 -18.23 15.19 8.80
CA SER A 594 -19.13 14.61 9.80
C SER A 594 -18.76 13.17 10.26
N ARG A 595 -17.53 12.70 10.01
CA ARG A 595 -17.02 11.39 10.45
C ARG A 595 -15.90 11.58 11.48
N TYR A 596 -16.29 11.70 12.74
CA TYR A 596 -15.35 11.84 13.86
C TYR A 596 -14.52 10.59 14.05
N MET A 597 -13.26 10.75 14.34
CA MET A 597 -12.31 9.68 14.61
C MET A 597 -12.12 9.50 16.12
N PRO A 598 -11.69 8.31 16.60
CA PRO A 598 -11.59 8.04 18.02
C PRO A 598 -10.55 8.93 18.71
N GLY A 599 -10.86 9.37 19.91
CA GLY A 599 -9.95 10.01 20.83
C GLY A 599 -8.82 9.07 21.29
N ARG A 600 -8.16 9.45 22.39
CA ARG A 600 -7.12 8.62 22.99
C ARG A 600 -7.66 7.24 23.34
N ASN A 601 -6.95 6.21 22.88
CA ASN A 601 -7.34 4.83 23.10
C ASN A 601 -6.08 3.95 23.23
N PHE A 602 -6.25 2.72 23.70
CA PHE A 602 -5.13 1.81 23.96
C PHE A 602 -5.30 0.46 23.28
N ASN A 603 -4.19 -0.23 23.10
CA ASN A 603 -4.13 -1.61 22.65
C ASN A 603 -2.98 -2.33 23.37
N ILE A 604 -3.25 -3.49 23.97
CA ILE A 604 -2.25 -4.35 24.61
C ILE A 604 -2.16 -5.63 23.81
N TYR A 605 -0.95 -6.17 23.66
CA TYR A 605 -0.76 -7.40 22.89
C TYR A 605 0.37 -8.27 23.44
N ILE A 606 0.22 -9.57 23.18
CA ILE A 606 1.27 -10.54 23.37
C ILE A 606 1.60 -11.20 22.03
N THR A 607 2.89 -11.37 21.75
CA THR A 607 3.37 -12.14 20.59
C THR A 607 4.26 -13.26 21.09
N LEU A 608 3.96 -14.48 20.72
CA LEU A 608 4.68 -15.69 21.08
C LEU A 608 5.28 -16.29 19.81
N LYS A 609 6.63 -16.33 19.74
CA LYS A 609 7.35 -17.01 18.65
C LYS A 609 8.05 -18.24 19.21
N PHE A 610 7.75 -19.39 18.64
CA PHE A 610 8.28 -20.69 19.09
C PHE A 610 8.52 -21.62 17.91
N LYS A 611 9.37 -22.63 18.14
CA LYS A 611 9.70 -23.70 17.19
C LYS A 611 8.86 -24.92 17.45
#